data_51fb8a37a0488a2d767bea286f47b73f
#
_entry.id   51fb8a37a0488a2d767bea286f47b73f
#
_cell.length_a   1.000
_cell.length_b   1.000
_cell.length_c   1.000
_cell.angle_alpha   90.00
_cell.angle_beta   90.00
_cell.angle_gamma   90.00
#
_symmetry.space_group_name_H-M   'P 1'
#
loop_
_entity.id
_entity.type
_entity.pdbx_description
1 polymer ?
#
loop_
_entity_poly.entity_id
_entity_poly.type
_entity_poly.pdbx_seq_one_letter_code
_entity_poly.pdbx_strand_id
1 'polypeptide(L)'
;MNRSVSYALYVYFSGSMENHFHFQILFLFLHTGLCTGCGPAEYLRGDKCCPMCPSGNRVHEHCTEFRTTSCIPCAGPTYLDQPNGHSSCFPCTTCDPGTGMKVKQSCTPTSDAVCEPLQGYFCKLPSNQGCKVAQEHSRCKPGQYISRQATSFKDTECSDCTGDTFSTGSWTFCKPHTKCESLDMVLLSPGNHSSDTTCETLKSGVIVNVIAAVLFGVIFGVTMGVYHRLIETYIYGSIRMIIIKLIITLLTACIIGYIVGAFINLIVEANVVNFGIICGVGCFVKRYIW
;
A
#
# COMPACT_ATOMS: atom_id res chain seq x y z
N MET A 1 -16.83 14.15 40.92
CA MET A 1 -18.15 14.32 41.57
C MET A 1 -18.38 13.12 42.48
N ASN A 2 -17.94 13.20 43.72
CA ASN A 2 -18.19 12.18 44.73
C ASN A 2 -19.38 12.64 45.59
N ARG A 3 -20.48 11.94 45.45
CA ARG A 3 -21.60 12.08 46.39
C ARG A 3 -21.26 11.32 47.66
N SER A 4 -20.99 12.05 48.72
CA SER A 4 -21.03 11.54 50.11
C SER A 4 -22.46 11.19 50.45
N VAL A 5 -22.76 9.91 50.58
CA VAL A 5 -24.06 9.46 51.09
C VAL A 5 -23.93 9.41 52.61
N SER A 6 -24.44 10.44 53.26
CA SER A 6 -24.66 10.44 54.70
C SER A 6 -25.88 9.58 55.01
N TYR A 7 -25.65 8.38 55.52
CA TYR A 7 -26.71 7.61 56.13
C TYR A 7 -26.90 8.07 57.57
N ALA A 8 -27.95 8.88 57.81
CA ALA A 8 -28.44 9.12 59.15
C ALA A 8 -29.25 7.90 59.62
N LEU A 9 -28.63 7.07 60.43
CA LEU A 9 -29.35 6.00 61.14
C LEU A 9 -30.08 6.58 62.27
N TYR A 10 -31.41 6.80 62.13
CA TYR A 10 -32.32 7.03 63.24
C TYR A 10 -32.59 5.69 63.92
N VAL A 11 -31.94 5.44 65.05
CA VAL A 11 -32.31 4.32 65.96
C VAL A 11 -33.27 4.82 66.99
N TYR A 12 -34.53 4.35 66.88
CA TYR A 12 -35.54 4.54 67.90
C TYR A 12 -35.21 3.67 69.12
N PHE A 13 -34.97 4.30 70.27
CA PHE A 13 -34.77 3.60 71.54
C PHE A 13 -36.06 3.57 72.33
N SER A 14 -36.57 2.38 72.57
CA SER A 14 -37.47 2.11 73.63
C SER A 14 -36.91 0.98 74.51
N GLY A 15 -36.54 1.36 75.68
CA GLY A 15 -36.55 0.61 76.94
C GLY A 15 -35.60 -0.55 77.16
N SER A 16 -34.78 -0.39 78.15
CA SER A 16 -34.28 -1.36 79.13
C SER A 16 -32.75 -1.29 79.33
N MET A 17 -32.32 -1.24 80.58
CA MET A 17 -30.95 -0.94 81.03
C MET A 17 -29.87 -1.98 80.71
N GLU A 18 -30.18 -3.09 80.05
CA GLU A 18 -29.20 -4.09 79.63
C GLU A 18 -28.48 -3.70 78.33
N ASN A 19 -28.97 -2.74 77.53
CA ASN A 19 -28.40 -2.34 76.27
C ASN A 19 -27.22 -1.33 76.35
N HIS A 20 -26.96 -0.77 77.50
CA HIS A 20 -25.88 0.22 77.68
C HIS A 20 -24.48 -0.39 77.50
N PHE A 21 -24.27 -1.63 77.92
CA PHE A 21 -23.00 -2.30 77.81
C PHE A 21 -22.70 -2.72 76.39
N HIS A 22 -23.66 -3.21 75.63
CA HIS A 22 -23.54 -3.53 74.20
C HIS A 22 -23.36 -2.27 73.36
N PHE A 23 -23.98 -1.16 73.75
CA PHE A 23 -23.79 0.09 72.99
C PHE A 23 -22.42 0.71 73.19
N GLN A 24 -21.85 0.63 74.40
CA GLN A 24 -20.48 1.06 74.61
C GLN A 24 -19.46 0.20 73.89
N ILE A 25 -19.67 -1.10 73.81
CA ILE A 25 -18.81 -2.01 73.05
C ILE A 25 -18.94 -1.74 71.54
N LEU A 26 -20.16 -1.55 71.01
CA LEU A 26 -20.42 -1.20 69.62
C LEU A 26 -19.83 0.17 69.28
N PHE A 27 -19.90 1.15 70.20
CA PHE A 27 -19.27 2.47 69.98
C PHE A 27 -17.75 2.43 70.02
N LEU A 28 -17.15 1.56 70.83
CA LEU A 28 -15.75 1.31 70.87
C LEU A 28 -15.29 0.61 69.55
N PHE A 29 -16.04 -0.37 69.04
CA PHE A 29 -15.76 -1.01 67.78
C PHE A 29 -15.94 -0.07 66.59
N LEU A 30 -16.91 0.83 66.61
CA LEU A 30 -17.11 1.86 65.60
C LEU A 30 -16.03 2.95 65.64
N HIS A 31 -15.49 3.28 66.84
CA HIS A 31 -14.39 4.26 66.94
C HIS A 31 -13.03 3.70 66.64
N THR A 32 -12.79 2.39 66.82
CA THR A 32 -11.53 1.74 66.49
C THR A 32 -11.43 1.22 65.07
N GLY A 33 -12.59 1.18 64.36
CA GLY A 33 -12.68 0.67 62.98
C GLY A 33 -12.70 1.70 61.87
N LEU A 34 -12.63 3.01 62.15
CA LEU A 34 -12.95 4.04 61.16
C LEU A 34 -11.84 5.02 60.84
N CYS A 35 -10.59 4.61 60.93
CA CYS A 35 -9.50 5.41 60.34
C CYS A 35 -8.38 4.53 59.84
N THR A 36 -8.63 3.77 58.75
CA THR A 36 -7.58 3.05 58.04
C THR A 36 -7.25 3.66 56.68
N GLY A 37 -7.76 4.84 56.35
CA GLY A 37 -7.43 5.58 55.13
C GLY A 37 -6.62 6.84 55.43
N CYS A 38 -5.46 6.98 54.75
CA CYS A 38 -4.69 8.22 54.82
C CYS A 38 -5.44 9.36 54.11
N GLY A 39 -5.08 10.59 54.40
CA GLY A 39 -5.63 11.78 53.75
C GLY A 39 -5.34 11.80 52.23
N PRO A 40 -6.02 12.66 51.45
CA PRO A 40 -5.92 12.70 50.02
C PRO A 40 -4.52 13.08 49.49
N ALA A 41 -3.63 13.65 50.30
CA ALA A 41 -2.25 14.01 49.99
C ALA A 41 -1.22 13.11 50.70
N GLU A 42 -1.66 11.96 51.21
CA GLU A 42 -0.83 11.03 51.96
C GLU A 42 -0.90 9.61 51.39
N TYR A 43 0.14 8.85 51.62
CA TYR A 43 0.19 7.43 51.27
C TYR A 43 0.46 6.58 52.49
N LEU A 44 -0.08 5.39 52.53
CA LEU A 44 0.08 4.44 53.63
C LEU A 44 1.46 3.73 53.53
N ARG A 45 2.21 3.76 54.65
CA ARG A 45 3.45 3.00 54.83
C ARG A 45 3.44 2.25 56.14
N GLY A 46 3.17 0.94 56.09
CA GLY A 46 2.87 0.16 57.27
C GLY A 46 1.56 0.63 57.91
N ASP A 47 1.65 1.16 59.12
CA ASP A 47 0.53 1.74 59.90
C ASP A 47 0.52 3.28 59.94
N LYS A 48 1.40 3.93 59.16
CA LYS A 48 1.58 5.38 59.15
C LYS A 48 1.17 5.99 57.81
N CYS A 49 0.59 7.19 57.89
CA CYS A 49 0.31 8.02 56.74
C CYS A 49 1.46 9.01 56.53
N CYS A 50 2.13 8.92 55.37
CA CYS A 50 3.21 9.79 54.94
C CYS A 50 2.72 10.78 53.90
N PRO A 51 3.17 12.05 53.93
CA PRO A 51 2.92 13.00 52.84
C PRO A 51 3.41 12.49 51.51
N MET A 52 2.63 12.64 50.44
CA MET A 52 3.05 12.29 49.06
C MET A 52 4.13 13.23 48.55
N CYS A 53 5.01 12.71 47.72
CA CYS A 53 5.88 13.53 46.89
C CYS A 53 5.08 14.17 45.76
N PRO A 54 5.37 15.43 45.39
CA PRO A 54 4.73 16.09 44.24
C PRO A 54 5.08 15.36 42.94
N SER A 55 4.26 15.57 41.90
CA SER A 55 4.55 15.05 40.56
C SER A 55 5.97 15.40 40.12
N GLY A 56 6.59 14.52 39.33
CA GLY A 56 7.97 14.65 38.91
C GLY A 56 9.02 14.27 39.95
N ASN A 57 8.58 13.87 41.16
CA ASN A 57 9.48 13.47 42.23
C ASN A 57 9.07 12.09 42.78
N ARG A 58 10.08 11.31 43.17
CA ARG A 58 9.92 10.03 43.87
C ARG A 58 10.31 10.14 45.32
N VAL A 59 9.87 9.21 46.12
CA VAL A 59 10.31 9.09 47.53
C VAL A 59 11.74 8.65 47.55
N HIS A 60 12.57 9.41 48.23
CA HIS A 60 13.94 9.03 48.61
C HIS A 60 13.98 8.34 49.97
N GLU A 61 13.38 8.98 50.98
CA GLU A 61 13.19 8.42 52.30
C GLU A 61 11.70 8.59 52.73
N HIS A 62 11.13 7.52 53.26
CA HIS A 62 9.78 7.57 53.81
C HIS A 62 9.73 8.40 55.12
N CYS A 63 8.60 8.93 55.41
CA CYS A 63 8.44 9.68 56.64
C CYS A 63 8.64 8.81 57.89
N THR A 64 9.07 9.43 58.98
CA THR A 64 9.21 8.85 60.30
C THR A 64 8.40 9.69 61.29
N GLU A 65 8.46 9.36 62.57
CA GLU A 65 7.85 10.20 63.63
C GLU A 65 8.50 11.57 63.78
N PHE A 66 9.78 11.68 63.34
CA PHE A 66 10.57 12.90 63.50
C PHE A 66 10.90 13.61 62.21
N ARG A 67 10.60 12.98 61.03
CA ARG A 67 10.93 13.53 59.72
C ARG A 67 9.77 13.31 58.74
N THR A 68 9.48 14.32 57.95
CA THR A 68 8.59 14.22 56.80
C THR A 68 9.20 13.39 55.66
N THR A 69 8.37 13.02 54.64
CA THR A 69 8.84 12.33 53.45
C THR A 69 9.88 13.16 52.71
N SER A 70 11.02 12.55 52.39
CA SER A 70 12.08 13.15 51.56
C SER A 70 11.82 12.79 50.10
N CYS A 71 11.78 13.79 49.21
CA CYS A 71 11.51 13.62 47.79
C CYS A 71 12.72 14.06 46.96
N ILE A 72 13.00 13.33 45.87
CA ILE A 72 14.04 13.70 44.90
C ILE A 72 13.45 13.63 43.48
N PRO A 73 13.88 14.52 42.55
CA PRO A 73 13.36 14.54 41.18
C PRO A 73 13.57 13.22 40.44
N CYS A 74 12.66 12.89 39.52
CA CYS A 74 12.89 11.85 38.53
C CYS A 74 14.05 12.25 37.64
N ALA A 75 14.98 11.32 37.40
CA ALA A 75 16.20 11.54 36.62
C ALA A 75 16.15 10.70 35.34
N GLY A 76 16.81 11.20 34.28
CA GLY A 76 16.83 10.52 32.98
C GLY A 76 15.43 10.43 32.32
N PRO A 77 15.21 9.43 31.47
CA PRO A 77 13.93 9.25 30.77
C PRO A 77 12.90 8.57 31.67
N THR A 78 12.54 9.22 32.80
CA THR A 78 11.54 8.70 33.77
C THR A 78 10.62 9.81 34.24
N TYR A 79 9.38 9.44 34.63
CA TYR A 79 8.34 10.38 35.04
C TYR A 79 7.48 9.84 36.17
N LEU A 80 6.78 10.77 36.82
CA LEU A 80 5.65 10.54 37.72
C LEU A 80 4.65 11.69 37.56
N ASP A 81 3.51 11.40 36.96
CA ASP A 81 2.52 12.41 36.54
C ASP A 81 1.63 12.92 37.68
N GLN A 82 1.61 12.22 38.81
CA GLN A 82 0.75 12.55 39.95
C GLN A 82 1.53 12.58 41.27
N PRO A 83 1.04 13.27 42.29
CA PRO A 83 1.54 13.11 43.66
C PRO A 83 1.50 11.66 44.09
N ASN A 84 2.59 11.18 44.70
CA ASN A 84 2.76 9.75 44.91
C ASN A 84 3.63 9.39 46.09
N GLY A 85 3.60 8.08 46.46
CA GLY A 85 4.45 7.46 47.45
C GLY A 85 5.45 6.44 46.85
N HIS A 86 5.75 6.53 45.53
CA HIS A 86 6.64 5.60 44.82
C HIS A 86 8.11 5.90 45.11
N SER A 87 8.91 4.84 45.32
CA SER A 87 10.37 4.95 45.50
C SER A 87 11.13 4.94 44.15
N SER A 88 10.43 4.68 43.04
CA SER A 88 11.00 4.70 41.67
C SER A 88 10.09 5.43 40.72
N CYS A 89 10.67 6.15 39.74
CA CYS A 89 9.90 6.76 38.66
C CYS A 89 9.62 5.73 37.55
N PHE A 90 8.54 5.92 36.80
CA PHE A 90 8.20 5.09 35.64
C PHE A 90 9.07 5.43 34.46
N PRO A 91 9.54 4.45 33.68
CA PRO A 91 10.24 4.74 32.45
C PRO A 91 9.32 5.41 31.44
N CYS A 92 9.86 6.37 30.70
CA CYS A 92 9.12 7.03 29.61
C CYS A 92 8.84 6.06 28.47
N THR A 93 7.67 6.21 27.87
CA THR A 93 7.31 5.51 26.64
C THR A 93 8.26 5.87 25.51
N THR A 94 8.75 4.87 24.78
CA THR A 94 9.61 5.06 23.61
C THR A 94 8.74 5.02 22.34
N CYS A 95 8.80 6.09 21.54
CA CYS A 95 8.16 6.15 20.23
C CYS A 95 9.17 5.66 19.19
N ASP A 96 9.00 4.43 18.71
CA ASP A 96 9.93 3.80 17.78
C ASP A 96 9.54 4.08 16.33
N PRO A 97 10.36 4.77 15.53
CA PRO A 97 10.12 4.97 14.11
C PRO A 97 10.04 3.66 13.32
N GLY A 98 10.74 2.61 13.74
CA GLY A 98 10.69 1.29 13.12
C GLY A 98 9.31 0.62 13.22
N THR A 99 8.50 1.03 14.20
CA THR A 99 7.09 0.59 14.37
C THR A 99 6.09 1.61 13.84
N GLY A 100 6.54 2.59 13.06
CA GLY A 100 5.69 3.60 12.44
C GLY A 100 5.23 4.71 13.37
N MET A 101 5.96 4.98 14.46
CA MET A 101 5.61 6.01 15.45
C MET A 101 6.69 7.08 15.57
N LYS A 102 6.26 8.29 15.89
CA LYS A 102 7.13 9.42 16.23
C LYS A 102 6.66 10.11 17.50
N VAL A 103 7.56 10.87 18.10
CA VAL A 103 7.27 11.63 19.31
C VAL A 103 6.39 12.84 18.94
N LYS A 104 5.19 12.90 19.53
CA LYS A 104 4.29 14.06 19.49
C LYS A 104 4.63 15.03 20.63
N GLN A 105 4.86 14.49 21.83
CA GLN A 105 5.26 15.23 23.02
C GLN A 105 6.36 14.48 23.73
N SER A 106 7.46 15.16 24.01
CA SER A 106 8.60 14.59 24.74
C SER A 106 8.24 14.31 26.18
N CYS A 107 8.85 13.27 26.75
CA CYS A 107 8.77 12.97 28.15
C CYS A 107 9.35 14.10 29.00
N THR A 108 8.71 14.38 30.11
CA THR A 108 9.19 15.30 31.15
C THR A 108 9.14 14.58 32.50
N PRO A 109 9.76 15.08 33.56
CA PRO A 109 9.66 14.44 34.87
C PRO A 109 8.22 14.30 35.38
N THR A 110 7.29 15.13 34.87
CA THR A 110 5.87 15.18 35.28
C THR A 110 4.90 14.59 34.26
N SER A 111 5.38 14.13 33.10
CA SER A 111 4.51 13.54 32.07
C SER A 111 5.24 12.53 31.21
N ASP A 112 4.57 11.45 30.82
CA ASP A 112 5.09 10.48 29.85
C ASP A 112 5.23 11.09 28.47
N ALA A 113 6.04 10.45 27.61
CA ALA A 113 6.07 10.75 26.20
C ALA A 113 4.75 10.36 25.52
N VAL A 114 4.31 11.19 24.57
CA VAL A 114 3.15 10.91 23.75
C VAL A 114 3.60 10.61 22.33
N CYS A 115 3.21 9.46 21.80
CA CYS A 115 3.51 9.05 20.45
C CYS A 115 2.34 9.33 19.49
N GLU A 116 2.67 9.60 18.23
CA GLU A 116 1.71 9.69 17.11
C GLU A 116 2.21 8.90 15.91
N PRO A 117 1.31 8.44 15.00
CA PRO A 117 1.74 7.73 13.81
C PRO A 117 2.62 8.57 12.89
N LEU A 118 3.58 7.94 12.22
CA LEU A 118 4.31 8.49 11.09
C LEU A 118 3.40 8.66 9.87
N GLN A 119 3.82 9.48 8.93
CA GLN A 119 3.17 9.56 7.63
C GLN A 119 3.17 8.17 6.96
N GLY A 120 2.03 7.75 6.42
CA GLY A 120 1.84 6.42 5.87
C GLY A 120 1.33 5.39 6.88
N TYR A 121 1.12 5.78 8.13
CA TYR A 121 0.61 4.94 9.20
C TYR A 121 -0.64 5.53 9.84
N PHE A 122 -1.48 4.68 10.42
CA PHE A 122 -2.62 5.08 11.25
C PHE A 122 -2.54 4.43 12.62
N CYS A 123 -3.20 5.05 13.58
CA CYS A 123 -3.26 4.56 14.95
C CYS A 123 -4.25 3.40 15.07
N LYS A 124 -3.74 2.19 15.24
CA LYS A 124 -4.56 1.00 15.46
C LYS A 124 -5.07 0.89 16.90
N LEU A 125 -4.24 1.30 17.86
CA LEU A 125 -4.59 1.28 19.28
C LEU A 125 -4.37 2.67 19.87
N PRO A 126 -5.43 3.50 19.92
CA PRO A 126 -5.35 4.82 20.53
C PRO A 126 -5.16 4.73 22.05
N SER A 127 -4.53 5.74 22.63
CA SER A 127 -4.47 6.02 24.06
C SER A 127 -5.13 7.38 24.33
N ASN A 128 -5.31 7.73 25.61
CA ASN A 128 -6.01 8.97 26.00
C ASN A 128 -5.43 10.25 25.35
N GLN A 129 -4.14 10.27 25.01
CA GLN A 129 -3.45 11.45 24.48
C GLN A 129 -2.70 11.21 23.17
N GLY A 130 -2.53 9.94 22.75
CA GLY A 130 -1.73 9.58 21.59
C GLY A 130 -2.05 8.19 21.04
N CYS A 131 -1.02 7.53 20.53
CA CYS A 131 -1.10 6.22 19.91
C CYS A 131 -0.15 5.24 20.59
N LYS A 132 -0.63 4.00 20.86
CA LYS A 132 0.19 2.91 21.39
C LYS A 132 0.71 1.97 20.32
N VAL A 133 -0.06 1.77 19.24
CA VAL A 133 0.30 0.87 18.15
C VAL A 133 -0.12 1.52 16.84
N ALA A 134 0.82 1.73 15.93
CA ALA A 134 0.58 2.18 14.58
C ALA A 134 0.60 0.99 13.61
N GLN A 135 -0.09 1.14 12.47
CA GLN A 135 -0.11 0.20 11.37
C GLN A 135 0.01 0.97 10.06
N GLU A 136 0.78 0.44 9.10
CA GLU A 136 0.89 1.00 7.76
C GLU A 136 -0.47 0.98 7.05
N HIS A 137 -0.75 2.02 6.27
CA HIS A 137 -1.98 2.10 5.49
C HIS A 137 -2.06 1.01 4.44
N SER A 138 -3.22 0.42 4.33
CA SER A 138 -3.53 -0.54 3.28
C SER A 138 -3.50 0.13 1.91
N ARG A 139 -3.00 -0.61 0.91
CA ARG A 139 -3.01 -0.20 -0.50
C ARG A 139 -4.14 -0.90 -1.22
N CYS A 140 -4.90 -0.17 -2.00
CA CYS A 140 -5.92 -0.76 -2.84
C CYS A 140 -5.27 -1.60 -3.94
N LYS A 141 -5.92 -2.70 -4.30
CA LYS A 141 -5.49 -3.60 -5.37
C LYS A 141 -5.85 -3.02 -6.74
N PRO A 142 -5.16 -3.41 -7.82
CA PRO A 142 -5.66 -3.14 -9.17
C PRO A 142 -7.10 -3.64 -9.33
N GLY A 143 -7.95 -2.85 -9.92
CA GLY A 143 -9.40 -3.07 -9.98
C GLY A 143 -10.19 -2.40 -8.86
N GLN A 144 -9.50 -1.78 -7.90
CA GLN A 144 -10.08 -1.02 -6.80
C GLN A 144 -9.63 0.44 -6.85
N TYR A 145 -10.45 1.33 -6.37
CA TYR A 145 -10.10 2.74 -6.17
C TYR A 145 -10.19 3.11 -4.68
N ILE A 146 -9.51 4.19 -4.30
CA ILE A 146 -9.53 4.73 -2.94
C ILE A 146 -10.86 5.46 -2.74
N SER A 147 -11.84 4.80 -2.11
CA SER A 147 -13.14 5.38 -1.82
C SER A 147 -13.07 6.38 -0.66
N ARG A 148 -12.15 6.16 0.29
CA ARG A 148 -11.83 7.10 1.35
C ARG A 148 -10.34 7.10 1.63
N GLN A 149 -9.75 8.30 1.60
CA GLN A 149 -8.34 8.47 1.91
C GLN A 149 -8.04 8.15 3.36
N ALA A 150 -6.87 7.56 3.57
CA ALA A 150 -6.32 7.29 4.88
C ALA A 150 -6.08 8.57 5.70
N THR A 151 -6.18 8.44 7.00
CA THR A 151 -5.85 9.47 7.98
C THR A 151 -4.96 8.86 9.08
N SER A 152 -4.41 9.70 9.95
CA SER A 152 -3.66 9.20 11.13
C SER A 152 -4.50 8.35 12.10
N PHE A 153 -5.82 8.26 11.91
CA PHE A 153 -6.74 7.51 12.78
C PHE A 153 -7.52 6.41 12.05
N LYS A 154 -7.51 6.42 10.72
CA LYS A 154 -8.24 5.45 9.89
C LYS A 154 -7.40 4.97 8.74
N ASP A 155 -7.57 3.70 8.41
CA ASP A 155 -6.97 3.09 7.24
C ASP A 155 -7.61 3.57 5.94
N THR A 156 -6.94 3.30 4.81
CA THR A 156 -7.49 3.47 3.46
C THR A 156 -8.71 2.56 3.28
N GLU A 157 -9.81 3.13 2.79
CA GLU A 157 -10.96 2.34 2.37
C GLU A 157 -10.95 2.21 0.84
N CYS A 158 -11.06 0.98 0.36
CA CYS A 158 -11.06 0.64 -1.06
C CYS A 158 -12.45 0.18 -1.51
N SER A 159 -12.83 0.51 -2.73
CA SER A 159 -14.04 0.01 -3.38
C SER A 159 -13.72 -0.50 -4.78
N ASP A 160 -14.44 -1.52 -5.24
CA ASP A 160 -14.22 -2.14 -6.54
C ASP A 160 -14.74 -1.24 -7.67
N CYS A 161 -14.01 -1.24 -8.78
CA CYS A 161 -14.49 -0.64 -10.03
C CYS A 161 -15.66 -1.46 -10.58
N THR A 162 -16.68 -0.77 -11.10
CA THR A 162 -17.87 -1.38 -11.69
C THR A 162 -18.07 -0.86 -13.12
N GLY A 163 -18.83 -1.62 -13.93
CA GLY A 163 -19.10 -1.27 -15.32
C GLY A 163 -17.82 -1.25 -16.17
N ASP A 164 -17.78 -0.36 -17.12
CA ASP A 164 -16.70 -0.25 -18.12
C ASP A 164 -15.59 0.70 -17.65
N THR A 165 -15.09 0.45 -16.42
CA THR A 165 -14.07 1.28 -15.77
C THR A 165 -12.96 0.45 -15.14
N PHE A 166 -11.80 1.08 -14.94
CA PHE A 166 -10.63 0.44 -14.35
C PHE A 166 -9.89 1.36 -13.37
N SER A 167 -9.08 0.75 -12.51
CA SER A 167 -8.14 1.45 -11.63
C SER A 167 -6.90 0.60 -11.38
N THR A 168 -5.77 1.26 -11.22
CA THR A 168 -4.49 0.63 -10.83
C THR A 168 -4.37 0.41 -9.32
N GLY A 169 -5.36 0.87 -8.54
CA GLY A 169 -5.34 0.84 -7.07
C GLY A 169 -4.83 2.12 -6.41
N SER A 170 -4.35 3.09 -7.17
CA SER A 170 -3.77 4.34 -6.64
C SER A 170 -4.65 5.57 -6.81
N TRP A 171 -5.76 5.45 -7.53
CA TRP A 171 -6.66 6.57 -7.82
C TRP A 171 -7.84 6.62 -6.85
N THR A 172 -8.43 7.80 -6.71
CA THR A 172 -9.63 8.05 -5.90
C THR A 172 -10.94 7.82 -6.64
N PHE A 173 -10.88 7.41 -7.90
CA PHE A 173 -12.02 7.03 -8.73
C PHE A 173 -11.57 6.06 -9.81
N CYS A 174 -12.52 5.29 -10.37
CA CYS A 174 -12.26 4.44 -11.53
C CYS A 174 -12.37 5.27 -12.81
N LYS A 175 -11.46 5.06 -13.75
CA LYS A 175 -11.43 5.71 -15.05
C LYS A 175 -12.16 4.87 -16.08
N PRO A 176 -12.90 5.46 -17.03
CA PRO A 176 -13.44 4.74 -18.17
C PRO A 176 -12.30 4.23 -19.04
N HIS A 177 -12.50 3.10 -19.70
CA HIS A 177 -11.54 2.55 -20.65
C HIS A 177 -11.32 3.48 -21.83
N THR A 178 -10.08 3.47 -22.33
CA THR A 178 -9.71 4.19 -23.56
C THR A 178 -10.44 3.56 -24.75
N LYS A 179 -11.13 4.37 -25.52
CA LYS A 179 -11.79 3.97 -26.77
C LYS A 179 -10.82 4.15 -27.93
N CYS A 180 -10.23 3.04 -28.40
CA CYS A 180 -9.22 3.06 -29.49
C CYS A 180 -9.75 3.71 -30.78
N GLU A 181 -11.04 3.49 -31.08
CA GLU A 181 -11.68 4.06 -32.27
C GLU A 181 -11.69 5.60 -32.27
N SER A 182 -11.82 6.23 -31.08
CA SER A 182 -11.81 7.69 -30.97
C SER A 182 -10.41 8.31 -31.19
N LEU A 183 -9.38 7.47 -31.20
CA LEU A 183 -7.97 7.86 -31.38
C LEU A 183 -7.41 7.39 -32.73
N ASP A 184 -8.23 6.89 -33.65
CA ASP A 184 -7.83 6.26 -34.91
C ASP A 184 -6.81 5.13 -34.69
N MET A 185 -6.98 4.38 -33.59
CA MET A 185 -6.15 3.25 -33.23
C MET A 185 -6.91 1.93 -33.31
N VAL A 186 -6.19 0.84 -33.51
CA VAL A 186 -6.76 -0.51 -33.49
C VAL A 186 -6.70 -1.08 -32.07
N LEU A 187 -7.78 -1.73 -31.67
CA LEU A 187 -7.84 -2.47 -30.41
C LEU A 187 -6.88 -3.65 -30.46
N LEU A 188 -5.86 -3.65 -29.58
CA LEU A 188 -4.94 -4.77 -29.39
C LEU A 188 -5.44 -5.76 -28.34
N SER A 189 -5.88 -5.22 -27.18
CA SER A 189 -6.43 -6.03 -26.09
C SER A 189 -7.53 -5.26 -25.37
N PRO A 190 -8.66 -5.89 -25.04
CA PRO A 190 -9.70 -5.27 -24.23
C PRO A 190 -9.19 -5.00 -22.83
N GLY A 191 -9.62 -3.90 -22.22
CA GLY A 191 -9.38 -3.58 -20.83
C GLY A 191 -10.15 -4.50 -19.87
N ASN A 192 -9.75 -4.45 -18.62
CA ASN A 192 -10.47 -5.07 -17.52
C ASN A 192 -10.45 -4.12 -16.30
N HIS A 193 -11.12 -4.47 -15.19
CA HIS A 193 -11.16 -3.58 -14.03
C HIS A 193 -9.80 -3.17 -13.46
N SER A 194 -8.73 -3.92 -13.78
CA SER A 194 -7.36 -3.68 -13.26
C SER A 194 -6.45 -2.95 -14.25
N SER A 195 -6.79 -2.94 -15.53
CA SER A 195 -5.96 -2.37 -16.60
C SER A 195 -6.81 -1.75 -17.71
N ASP A 196 -6.28 -0.69 -18.33
CA ASP A 196 -6.90 -0.04 -19.45
C ASP A 196 -6.88 -0.92 -20.72
N THR A 197 -7.68 -0.56 -21.68
CA THR A 197 -7.63 -1.03 -23.06
C THR A 197 -6.27 -0.68 -23.67
N THR A 198 -5.65 -1.63 -24.38
CA THR A 198 -4.43 -1.36 -25.14
C THR A 198 -4.78 -1.13 -26.60
N CYS A 199 -4.30 0.01 -27.12
CA CYS A 199 -4.50 0.44 -28.50
C CYS A 199 -3.17 0.48 -29.22
N GLU A 200 -3.19 0.15 -30.51
CA GLU A 200 -2.02 0.28 -31.39
C GLU A 200 -2.33 1.24 -32.55
N THR A 201 -1.39 2.13 -32.85
CA THR A 201 -1.49 3.01 -34.01
C THR A 201 -1.39 2.17 -35.27
N LEU A 202 -2.34 2.34 -36.20
CA LEU A 202 -2.20 1.80 -37.54
C LEU A 202 -0.95 2.45 -38.16
N LYS A 203 0.18 1.71 -38.19
CA LYS A 203 1.40 2.20 -38.84
C LYS A 203 1.08 2.36 -40.33
N SER A 204 0.65 3.52 -40.75
CA SER A 204 0.41 3.90 -42.15
C SER A 204 1.60 3.53 -43.05
N GLY A 205 2.81 3.52 -42.50
CA GLY A 205 4.03 3.10 -43.20
C GLY A 205 4.03 1.64 -43.67
N VAL A 206 3.39 0.71 -42.95
CA VAL A 206 3.34 -0.70 -43.35
C VAL A 206 2.45 -0.87 -44.59
N ILE A 207 1.28 -0.20 -44.59
CA ILE A 207 0.36 -0.26 -45.75
C ILE A 207 1.00 0.37 -46.99
N VAL A 208 1.66 1.52 -46.84
CA VAL A 208 2.37 2.20 -47.93
C VAL A 208 3.51 1.31 -48.46
N ASN A 209 4.30 0.67 -47.60
CA ASN A 209 5.38 -0.22 -48.02
C ASN A 209 4.87 -1.48 -48.72
N VAL A 210 3.74 -2.06 -48.27
CA VAL A 210 3.14 -3.23 -48.93
C VAL A 210 2.60 -2.85 -50.30
N ILE A 211 1.89 -1.73 -50.43
CA ILE A 211 1.40 -1.24 -51.74
C ILE A 211 2.59 -0.93 -52.69
N ALA A 212 3.62 -0.28 -52.19
CA ALA A 212 4.82 0.01 -52.97
C ALA A 212 5.53 -1.28 -53.47
N ALA A 213 5.64 -2.29 -52.61
CA ALA A 213 6.25 -3.59 -52.99
C ALA A 213 5.40 -4.34 -54.01
N VAL A 214 4.07 -4.31 -53.90
CA VAL A 214 3.16 -4.94 -54.89
C VAL A 214 3.27 -4.21 -56.23
N LEU A 215 3.20 -2.88 -56.25
CA LEU A 215 3.32 -2.08 -57.47
C LEU A 215 4.69 -2.31 -58.16
N PHE A 216 5.76 -2.34 -57.38
CA PHE A 216 7.13 -2.61 -57.91
C PHE A 216 7.20 -4.02 -58.51
N GLY A 217 6.62 -5.04 -57.86
CA GLY A 217 6.56 -6.41 -58.37
C GLY A 217 5.78 -6.53 -59.71
N VAL A 218 4.64 -5.82 -59.81
CA VAL A 218 3.82 -5.80 -61.02
C VAL A 218 4.59 -5.10 -62.18
N ILE A 219 5.16 -3.91 -61.92
CA ILE A 219 5.92 -3.16 -62.93
C ILE A 219 7.13 -3.98 -63.41
N PHE A 220 7.87 -4.58 -62.47
CA PHE A 220 9.00 -5.42 -62.77
C PHE A 220 8.60 -6.66 -63.59
N GLY A 221 7.51 -7.34 -63.21
CA GLY A 221 6.97 -8.49 -63.94
C GLY A 221 6.58 -8.15 -65.38
N VAL A 222 5.90 -7.01 -65.55
CA VAL A 222 5.54 -6.52 -66.90
C VAL A 222 6.76 -6.17 -67.71
N THR A 223 7.70 -5.42 -67.18
CA THR A 223 8.92 -5.01 -67.90
C THR A 223 9.76 -6.22 -68.30
N MET A 224 9.92 -7.21 -67.40
CA MET A 224 10.64 -8.45 -67.70
C MET A 224 9.89 -9.33 -68.73
N GLY A 225 8.56 -9.37 -68.66
CA GLY A 225 7.77 -10.07 -69.67
C GLY A 225 7.86 -9.43 -71.06
N VAL A 226 7.86 -8.10 -71.16
CA VAL A 226 8.09 -7.37 -72.41
C VAL A 226 9.51 -7.59 -72.92
N TYR A 227 10.52 -7.52 -72.01
CA TYR A 227 11.89 -7.75 -72.36
C TYR A 227 12.14 -9.19 -72.86
N HIS A 228 11.53 -10.16 -72.23
CA HIS A 228 11.60 -11.57 -72.64
C HIS A 228 10.98 -11.76 -74.04
N ARG A 229 9.82 -11.15 -74.32
CA ARG A 229 9.20 -11.19 -75.64
C ARG A 229 10.01 -10.48 -76.72
N LEU A 230 10.61 -9.34 -76.39
CA LEU A 230 11.51 -8.67 -77.33
C LEU A 230 12.80 -9.51 -77.65
N ILE A 231 13.33 -10.19 -76.68
CA ILE A 231 14.45 -11.13 -76.82
C ILE A 231 13.97 -12.32 -77.70
N GLU A 232 12.84 -12.92 -77.45
CA GLU A 232 12.31 -14.02 -78.30
C GLU A 232 12.13 -13.63 -79.78
N THR A 233 11.65 -12.42 -80.02
CA THR A 233 11.42 -11.94 -81.39
C THR A 233 12.70 -11.56 -82.13
N TYR A 234 13.78 -11.12 -81.44
CA TYR A 234 15.02 -10.66 -82.08
C TYR A 234 16.09 -11.76 -82.24
N ILE A 235 15.94 -12.91 -81.55
CA ILE A 235 17.09 -13.83 -81.43
C ILE A 235 16.69 -15.30 -81.65
N TYR A 236 16.03 -15.57 -82.76
CA TYR A 236 15.84 -16.95 -83.21
C TYR A 236 16.98 -17.36 -84.10
N GLY A 237 17.99 -18.06 -83.63
CA GLY A 237 18.90 -18.72 -84.53
C GLY A 237 20.36 -19.08 -84.12
N SER A 238 20.80 -18.92 -82.87
CA SER A 238 22.16 -19.24 -82.52
C SER A 238 22.36 -19.83 -81.10
N ILE A 239 23.23 -20.82 -80.96
CA ILE A 239 23.57 -21.55 -79.73
C ILE A 239 23.98 -20.60 -78.56
N ARG A 240 24.60 -19.48 -78.86
CA ARG A 240 24.92 -18.42 -77.87
C ARG A 240 23.71 -17.93 -77.11
N MET A 241 22.56 -18.03 -77.65
CA MET A 241 21.30 -17.52 -77.18
C MET A 241 20.64 -18.41 -76.13
N ILE A 242 20.88 -19.70 -76.15
CA ILE A 242 20.42 -20.66 -75.16
C ILE A 242 21.09 -20.36 -73.82
N ILE A 243 22.37 -20.03 -73.83
CA ILE A 243 23.18 -19.71 -72.63
C ILE A 243 22.67 -18.40 -72.00
N ILE A 244 22.37 -17.38 -72.82
CA ILE A 244 21.87 -16.09 -72.34
C ILE A 244 20.47 -16.25 -71.78
N LYS A 245 19.58 -17.04 -72.39
CA LYS A 245 18.25 -17.36 -71.83
C LYS A 245 18.37 -18.06 -70.46
N LEU A 246 19.26 -18.99 -70.31
CA LEU A 246 19.51 -19.73 -69.07
C LEU A 246 20.02 -18.80 -67.99
N ILE A 247 20.94 -17.89 -68.27
CA ILE A 247 21.42 -16.90 -67.29
C ILE A 247 20.34 -15.92 -66.88
N ILE A 248 19.53 -15.43 -67.83
CA ILE A 248 18.41 -14.51 -67.51
C ILE A 248 17.33 -15.22 -66.66
N THR A 249 16.96 -16.47 -66.91
CA THR A 249 16.00 -17.23 -66.12
C THR A 249 16.53 -17.49 -64.72
N LEU A 250 17.79 -17.80 -64.54
CA LEU A 250 18.41 -17.95 -63.21
C LEU A 250 18.43 -16.63 -62.43
N LEU A 251 18.81 -15.51 -63.09
CA LEU A 251 18.79 -14.18 -62.44
C LEU A 251 17.39 -13.75 -62.05
N THR A 252 16.36 -14.00 -62.88
CA THR A 252 14.97 -13.69 -62.55
C THR A 252 14.47 -14.55 -61.41
N ALA A 253 14.80 -15.83 -61.36
CA ALA A 253 14.46 -16.71 -60.23
C ALA A 253 15.10 -16.25 -58.92
N CYS A 254 16.36 -15.82 -58.92
CA CYS A 254 17.04 -15.27 -57.75
C CYS A 254 16.42 -13.97 -57.26
N ILE A 255 16.04 -13.06 -58.17
CA ILE A 255 15.39 -11.79 -57.82
C ILE A 255 13.99 -12.02 -57.26
N ILE A 256 13.21 -12.92 -57.84
CA ILE A 256 11.90 -13.31 -57.32
C ILE A 256 12.05 -13.93 -55.92
N GLY A 257 13.03 -14.83 -55.75
CA GLY A 257 13.34 -15.41 -54.44
C GLY A 257 13.69 -14.36 -53.36
N TYR A 258 14.51 -13.36 -53.77
CA TYR A 258 14.85 -12.25 -52.88
C TYR A 258 13.66 -11.37 -52.51
N ILE A 259 12.80 -11.05 -53.48
CA ILE A 259 11.56 -10.26 -53.23
C ILE A 259 10.60 -11.01 -52.34
N VAL A 260 10.40 -12.33 -52.58
CA VAL A 260 9.54 -13.17 -51.72
C VAL A 260 10.10 -13.27 -50.31
N GLY A 261 11.42 -13.45 -50.18
CA GLY A 261 12.08 -13.47 -48.87
C GLY A 261 11.96 -12.14 -48.13
N ALA A 262 12.16 -11.02 -48.81
CA ALA A 262 11.94 -9.68 -48.25
C ALA A 262 10.47 -9.45 -47.86
N PHE A 263 9.52 -9.95 -48.64
CA PHE A 263 8.08 -9.85 -48.33
C PHE A 263 7.69 -10.69 -47.10
N ILE A 264 8.23 -11.90 -46.97
CA ILE A 264 8.05 -12.75 -45.79
C ILE A 264 8.62 -12.09 -44.55
N ASN A 265 9.83 -11.51 -44.62
CA ASN A 265 10.42 -10.77 -43.48
C ASN A 265 9.59 -9.54 -43.08
N LEU A 266 9.04 -8.83 -44.04
CA LEU A 266 8.18 -7.66 -43.79
C LEU A 266 6.86 -8.07 -43.09
N ILE A 267 6.28 -9.22 -43.45
CA ILE A 267 5.12 -9.80 -42.79
C ILE A 267 5.44 -10.25 -41.35
N VAL A 268 6.61 -10.83 -41.14
CA VAL A 268 7.09 -11.30 -39.83
C VAL A 268 7.38 -10.09 -38.89
N GLU A 269 8.01 -9.02 -39.43
CA GLU A 269 8.26 -7.79 -38.66
C GLU A 269 6.98 -6.99 -38.36
N ALA A 270 5.95 -7.10 -39.21
CA ALA A 270 4.68 -6.42 -39.01
C ALA A 270 3.78 -7.07 -37.96
N ASN A 271 4.18 -8.19 -37.32
CA ASN A 271 3.40 -8.94 -36.31
C ASN A 271 1.94 -9.24 -36.74
N VAL A 272 1.67 -9.27 -38.04
CA VAL A 272 0.36 -9.63 -38.59
C VAL A 272 0.41 -11.11 -38.95
N VAL A 273 0.33 -11.95 -37.92
CA VAL A 273 0.20 -13.36 -38.23
C VAL A 273 -0.57 -14.14 -37.20
N ASN A 274 -1.66 -14.67 -37.66
CA ASN A 274 -2.26 -15.88 -37.13
C ASN A 274 -1.24 -17.02 -37.24
N PHE A 275 -0.69 -17.49 -36.12
CA PHE A 275 0.40 -18.45 -35.98
C PHE A 275 0.16 -19.83 -36.65
N GLY A 276 -1.01 -20.03 -37.24
CA GLY A 276 -1.42 -21.33 -37.80
C GLY A 276 -0.94 -21.66 -39.20
N ILE A 277 -0.57 -20.66 -40.02
CA ILE A 277 -0.26 -20.88 -41.44
C ILE A 277 1.24 -20.96 -41.74
N ILE A 278 2.10 -20.45 -40.85
CA ILE A 278 3.55 -20.32 -41.13
C ILE A 278 4.31 -21.62 -40.92
N CYS A 279 3.85 -22.58 -40.14
CA CYS A 279 4.54 -23.86 -39.96
C CYS A 279 4.62 -24.71 -41.26
N GLY A 280 3.69 -24.52 -42.20
CA GLY A 280 3.68 -25.31 -43.46
C GLY A 280 4.68 -24.81 -44.50
N VAL A 281 4.87 -23.51 -44.64
CA VAL A 281 5.72 -22.91 -45.68
C VAL A 281 7.19 -22.83 -45.24
N GLY A 282 7.44 -22.62 -43.95
CA GLY A 282 8.83 -22.56 -43.42
C GLY A 282 9.57 -23.89 -43.47
N CYS A 283 8.85 -25.04 -43.41
CA CYS A 283 9.46 -26.35 -43.59
C CYS A 283 9.86 -26.67 -45.06
N PHE A 284 9.20 -26.05 -46.03
CA PHE A 284 9.50 -26.31 -47.47
C PHE A 284 10.73 -25.56 -47.92
N VAL A 285 10.93 -24.31 -47.45
CA VAL A 285 12.09 -23.48 -47.85
C VAL A 285 13.38 -23.99 -47.18
N LYS A 286 13.33 -24.57 -45.97
CA LYS A 286 14.53 -25.10 -45.30
C LYS A 286 15.06 -26.41 -45.90
N ARG A 287 14.29 -27.07 -46.77
CA ARG A 287 14.66 -28.36 -47.39
C ARG A 287 15.31 -28.21 -48.81
N TYR A 288 15.32 -27.00 -49.39
CA TYR A 288 15.84 -26.73 -50.72
C TYR A 288 17.01 -25.76 -50.79
N ILE A 289 17.53 -25.28 -49.63
CA ILE A 289 18.68 -24.34 -49.59
C ILE A 289 19.88 -24.98 -48.84
N TRP A 290 19.94 -26.33 -48.82
CA TRP A 290 21.19 -27.05 -48.46
C TRP A 290 21.45 -28.12 -49.51
#